data_086b79ece8b022167b7a3367920aa48d
#
_entry.id   086b79ece8b022167b7a3367920aa48d
#
_cell.length_a   1.000
_cell.length_b   1.000
_cell.length_c   1.000
_cell.angle_alpha   90.00
_cell.angle_beta   90.00
_cell.angle_gamma   90.00
#
_symmetry.space_group_name_H-M   'P 1'
#
loop_
_entity.id
_entity.type
_entity.pdbx_description
1 polymer ?
#
loop_
_entity_poly.entity_id
_entity_poly.type
_entity_poly.pdbx_seq_one_letter_code
_entity_poly.pdbx_strand_id
1 'polypeptide(L)'
;MNEATPMQAKERYSAGVMEYKKMGYWEPDYVPKPTDVIALFRVTPQEGVDPEEASAAIAGESSTATWTVVWTDRLTACDKYRAKCYRVDPVPNAENQYFAWIAYDIDLFEGGSIANLTASIIGNVFGFKAVKALRLEDMHIPVAYLKTFQGPATGIVVERERMDKFGRPLLGATTKPKLGLSGRNY
;
A
#
# COMPACT_ATOMS: atom_id res chain seq x y z
N MET A 1 -9.62 33.10 14.56
CA MET A 1 -9.01 32.22 13.54
C MET A 1 -10.02 32.13 12.41
N ASN A 2 -9.70 32.65 11.22
CA ASN A 2 -10.60 32.56 10.08
C ASN A 2 -10.63 31.10 9.60
N GLU A 3 -11.74 30.44 9.79
CA GLU A 3 -11.98 29.15 9.14
C GLU A 3 -11.98 29.38 7.63
N ALA A 4 -11.02 28.77 6.93
CA ALA A 4 -10.95 28.84 5.48
C ALA A 4 -12.19 28.16 4.89
N THR A 5 -12.91 28.89 4.04
CA THR A 5 -14.04 28.28 3.30
C THR A 5 -13.56 27.10 2.49
N PRO A 6 -14.41 26.07 2.22
CA PRO A 6 -14.05 24.87 1.46
C PRO A 6 -13.37 25.18 0.10
N MET A 7 -13.77 26.29 -0.54
CA MET A 7 -13.16 26.74 -1.80
C MET A 7 -11.71 27.21 -1.63
N GLN A 8 -11.39 27.87 -0.51
CA GLN A 8 -10.01 28.31 -0.22
C GLN A 8 -9.09 27.14 0.15
N ALA A 9 -9.62 26.09 0.78
CA ALA A 9 -8.89 24.86 1.03
C ALA A 9 -8.56 24.16 -0.30
N LYS A 10 -9.51 24.08 -1.23
CA LYS A 10 -9.34 23.50 -2.56
C LYS A 10 -8.31 24.28 -3.39
N GLU A 11 -8.35 25.63 -3.37
CA GLU A 11 -7.39 26.48 -4.06
C GLU A 11 -5.96 26.37 -3.47
N ARG A 12 -5.82 26.31 -2.15
CA ARG A 12 -4.52 26.11 -1.50
C ARG A 12 -3.91 24.74 -1.79
N TYR A 13 -4.76 23.74 -2.01
CA TYR A 13 -4.34 22.38 -2.31
C TYR A 13 -3.92 22.23 -3.77
N SER A 14 -4.57 22.95 -4.69
CA SER A 14 -4.35 22.86 -6.13
C SER A 14 -3.27 23.79 -6.68
N ALA A 15 -2.79 24.76 -5.88
CA ALA A 15 -1.78 25.71 -6.34
C ALA A 15 -0.42 25.02 -6.59
N GLY A 16 -0.17 24.66 -7.85
CA GLY A 16 1.09 24.07 -8.33
C GLY A 16 1.17 22.54 -8.27
N VAL A 17 0.09 21.85 -7.88
CA VAL A 17 0.03 20.37 -7.87
C VAL A 17 -0.90 19.91 -8.99
N MET A 18 -0.45 19.00 -9.83
CA MET A 18 -1.33 18.34 -10.80
C MET A 18 -2.29 17.40 -10.07
N GLU A 19 -3.55 17.39 -10.51
CA GLU A 19 -4.52 16.43 -10.01
C GLU A 19 -4.11 15.01 -10.42
N TYR A 20 -4.01 14.09 -9.47
CA TYR A 20 -3.61 12.69 -9.72
C TYR A 20 -4.59 11.96 -10.63
N LYS A 21 -5.87 12.32 -10.60
CA LYS A 21 -6.87 11.83 -11.55
C LYS A 21 -6.48 12.13 -12.99
N LYS A 22 -6.00 13.34 -13.26
CA LYS A 22 -5.56 13.78 -14.60
C LYS A 22 -4.22 13.18 -15.01
N MET A 23 -3.45 12.69 -14.05
CA MET A 23 -2.19 11.99 -14.30
C MET A 23 -2.39 10.50 -14.64
N GLY A 24 -3.64 10.00 -14.63
CA GLY A 24 -3.98 8.63 -14.99
C GLY A 24 -3.81 7.63 -13.84
N TYR A 25 -3.95 8.07 -12.57
CA TYR A 25 -4.00 7.20 -11.41
C TYR A 25 -5.44 6.85 -10.99
N TRP A 26 -6.43 7.43 -11.64
CA TRP A 26 -7.83 7.07 -11.56
C TRP A 26 -8.30 6.48 -12.89
N GLU A 27 -8.62 5.18 -12.88
CA GLU A 27 -9.07 4.44 -14.08
C GLU A 27 -10.26 3.55 -13.71
N PRO A 28 -11.48 4.06 -13.61
CA PRO A 28 -12.67 3.31 -13.19
C PRO A 28 -13.03 2.14 -14.13
N ASP A 29 -12.60 2.21 -15.39
CA ASP A 29 -12.83 1.15 -16.36
C ASP A 29 -11.72 0.08 -16.38
N TYR A 30 -10.71 0.20 -15.51
CA TYR A 30 -9.64 -0.78 -15.41
C TYR A 30 -10.13 -2.11 -14.86
N VAL A 31 -9.85 -3.17 -15.57
CA VAL A 31 -10.09 -4.54 -15.13
C VAL A 31 -8.77 -5.12 -14.62
N PRO A 32 -8.65 -5.41 -13.31
CA PRO A 32 -7.43 -5.97 -12.74
C PRO A 32 -7.04 -7.29 -13.40
N LYS A 33 -5.75 -7.43 -13.68
CA LYS A 33 -5.18 -8.67 -14.23
C LYS A 33 -5.02 -9.72 -13.12
N PRO A 34 -5.02 -11.00 -13.44
CA PRO A 34 -4.73 -12.06 -12.46
C PRO A 34 -3.34 -11.96 -11.80
N THR A 35 -2.44 -11.17 -12.39
CA THR A 35 -1.08 -10.94 -11.89
C THR A 35 -0.94 -9.65 -11.10
N ASP A 36 -1.96 -8.81 -11.04
CA ASP A 36 -1.88 -7.57 -10.28
C ASP A 36 -1.91 -7.83 -8.76
N VAL A 37 -1.12 -7.07 -8.04
CA VAL A 37 -1.30 -6.94 -6.58
C VAL A 37 -2.42 -5.93 -6.36
N ILE A 38 -3.44 -6.32 -5.60
CA ILE A 38 -4.55 -5.42 -5.27
C ILE A 38 -4.45 -5.03 -3.80
N ALA A 39 -4.50 -3.75 -3.52
CA ALA A 39 -4.64 -3.24 -2.16
C ALA A 39 -6.00 -2.58 -1.96
N LEU A 40 -6.64 -2.90 -0.86
CA LEU A 40 -7.86 -2.25 -0.38
C LEU A 40 -7.51 -1.30 0.75
N PHE A 41 -7.74 -0.02 0.52
CA PHE A 41 -7.56 1.01 1.53
C PHE A 41 -8.90 1.56 2.02
N ARG A 42 -8.95 1.85 3.31
CA ARG A 42 -9.96 2.76 3.87
C ARG A 42 -9.37 4.15 3.95
N VAL A 43 -9.98 5.07 3.24
CA VAL A 43 -9.49 6.43 3.04
C VAL A 43 -10.43 7.41 3.70
N THR A 44 -9.90 8.32 4.50
CA THR A 44 -10.59 9.54 4.92
C THR A 44 -9.92 10.71 4.21
N PRO A 45 -10.52 11.29 3.17
CA PRO A 45 -9.97 12.45 2.49
C PRO A 45 -9.84 13.66 3.43
N GLN A 46 -8.92 14.57 3.13
CA GLN A 46 -8.93 15.88 3.77
C GLN A 46 -10.18 16.65 3.39
N GLU A 47 -10.52 17.63 4.22
CA GLU A 47 -11.68 18.50 3.97
C GLU A 47 -11.56 19.20 2.61
N GLY A 48 -12.61 19.11 1.80
CA GLY A 48 -12.67 19.69 0.47
C GLY A 48 -11.92 18.91 -0.62
N VAL A 49 -11.33 17.75 -0.31
CA VAL A 49 -10.70 16.86 -1.30
C VAL A 49 -11.68 15.81 -1.77
N ASP A 50 -11.81 15.68 -3.09
CA ASP A 50 -12.61 14.63 -3.73
C ASP A 50 -12.07 13.24 -3.35
N PRO A 51 -12.94 12.28 -2.94
CA PRO A 51 -12.51 10.93 -2.56
C PRO A 51 -11.74 10.18 -3.65
N GLU A 52 -12.13 10.36 -4.90
CA GLU A 52 -11.44 9.75 -6.04
C GLU A 52 -10.05 10.37 -6.25
N GLU A 53 -9.93 11.71 -6.07
CA GLU A 53 -8.64 12.40 -6.13
C GLU A 53 -7.71 11.95 -5.00
N ALA A 54 -8.23 11.85 -3.75
CA ALA A 54 -7.45 11.34 -2.64
C ALA A 54 -6.98 9.89 -2.89
N SER A 55 -7.84 9.06 -3.45
CA SER A 55 -7.53 7.67 -3.78
C SER A 55 -6.55 7.54 -4.95
N ALA A 56 -6.68 8.40 -5.96
CA ALA A 56 -5.71 8.52 -7.06
C ALA A 56 -4.33 8.97 -6.54
N ALA A 57 -4.30 9.90 -5.59
CA ALA A 57 -3.06 10.32 -4.95
C ALA A 57 -2.39 9.16 -4.19
N ILE A 58 -3.17 8.32 -3.50
CA ILE A 58 -2.65 7.10 -2.87
C ILE A 58 -2.04 6.17 -3.91
N ALA A 59 -2.72 5.91 -5.02
CA ALA A 59 -2.21 5.08 -6.11
C ALA A 59 -0.91 5.66 -6.68
N GLY A 60 -0.85 6.96 -6.89
CA GLY A 60 0.31 7.64 -7.41
C GLY A 60 1.51 7.55 -6.47
N GLU A 61 1.37 8.01 -5.25
CA GLU A 61 2.44 8.09 -4.25
C GLU A 61 2.95 6.72 -3.78
N SER A 62 2.14 5.68 -3.89
CA SER A 62 2.54 4.30 -3.61
C SER A 62 3.16 3.58 -4.82
N SER A 63 3.27 4.23 -5.96
CA SER A 63 3.85 3.62 -7.18
C SER A 63 4.89 4.52 -7.85
N THR A 64 4.50 5.35 -8.79
CA THR A 64 5.43 6.06 -9.68
C THR A 64 5.28 7.57 -9.69
N ALA A 65 4.29 8.14 -8.97
CA ALA A 65 4.05 9.58 -9.00
C ALA A 65 5.08 10.37 -8.21
N THR A 66 5.30 11.57 -8.72
CA THR A 66 5.81 12.69 -7.96
C THR A 66 4.73 13.75 -7.87
N TRP A 67 4.78 14.61 -6.86
CA TRP A 67 3.83 15.71 -6.67
C TRP A 67 3.84 16.76 -7.81
N THR A 68 4.78 16.64 -8.75
CA THR A 68 4.93 17.51 -9.92
C THR A 68 5.38 16.73 -11.13
N VAL A 69 5.10 17.24 -12.33
CA VAL A 69 5.61 16.66 -13.56
C VAL A 69 7.12 16.92 -13.66
N VAL A 70 7.88 15.88 -13.90
CA VAL A 70 9.32 15.95 -14.13
C VAL A 70 9.62 15.75 -15.62
N TRP A 71 10.66 16.42 -16.12
CA TRP A 71 11.03 16.36 -17.54
C TRP A 71 11.40 14.95 -18.01
N THR A 72 11.78 14.07 -17.08
CA THR A 72 12.13 12.67 -17.34
C THR A 72 10.91 11.78 -17.61
N ASP A 73 9.69 12.19 -17.30
CA ASP A 73 8.48 11.38 -17.49
C ASP A 73 8.30 10.92 -18.94
N ARG A 74 8.79 11.70 -19.90
CA ARG A 74 8.74 11.36 -21.32
C ARG A 74 9.89 10.47 -21.80
N LEU A 75 10.90 10.25 -20.95
CA LEU A 75 12.11 9.48 -21.27
C LEU A 75 12.07 8.07 -20.67
N THR A 76 11.09 7.80 -19.82
CA THR A 76 10.98 6.53 -19.09
C THR A 76 9.65 5.86 -19.39
N ALA A 77 9.62 4.52 -19.39
CA ALA A 77 8.38 3.75 -19.52
C ALA A 77 7.61 3.63 -18.20
N CYS A 78 7.67 4.65 -17.34
CA CYS A 78 7.06 4.64 -16.00
C CYS A 78 5.53 4.43 -16.04
N ASP A 79 4.87 4.78 -17.13
CA ASP A 79 3.44 4.59 -17.33
C ASP A 79 3.00 3.13 -17.14
N LYS A 80 3.85 2.17 -17.50
CA LYS A 80 3.59 0.75 -17.30
C LYS A 80 3.41 0.39 -15.82
N TYR A 81 4.17 1.04 -14.94
CA TYR A 81 4.22 0.73 -13.50
C TYR A 81 3.28 1.61 -12.67
N ARG A 82 2.52 2.48 -13.33
CA ARG A 82 1.54 3.34 -12.66
C ARG A 82 0.45 2.49 -12.03
N ALA A 83 0.29 2.61 -10.70
CA ALA A 83 -0.83 1.99 -10.01
C ALA A 83 -2.14 2.67 -10.40
N LYS A 84 -3.23 1.92 -10.36
CA LYS A 84 -4.54 2.34 -10.84
C LYS A 84 -5.57 2.18 -9.75
N CYS A 85 -6.07 3.32 -9.24
CA CYS A 85 -7.28 3.29 -8.44
C CYS A 85 -8.45 3.09 -9.41
N TYR A 86 -9.13 1.96 -9.32
CA TYR A 86 -10.19 1.60 -10.26
C TYR A 86 -11.59 1.60 -9.64
N ARG A 87 -11.65 1.71 -8.30
CA ARG A 87 -12.94 1.72 -7.60
C ARG A 87 -12.83 2.46 -6.29
N VAL A 88 -13.82 3.32 -6.02
CA VAL A 88 -13.98 4.03 -4.75
C VAL A 88 -15.44 3.94 -4.33
N ASP A 89 -15.73 3.32 -3.18
CA ASP A 89 -17.07 3.17 -2.64
C ASP A 89 -17.14 3.79 -1.23
N PRO A 90 -18.26 4.43 -0.85
CA PRO A 90 -18.44 4.91 0.52
C PRO A 90 -18.47 3.74 1.51
N VAL A 91 -17.86 3.94 2.68
CA VAL A 91 -17.94 2.95 3.77
C VAL A 91 -19.32 3.03 4.42
N PRO A 92 -20.08 1.92 4.52
CA PRO A 92 -21.38 1.92 5.14
C PRO A 92 -21.34 2.45 6.58
N ASN A 93 -22.28 3.32 6.93
CA ASN A 93 -22.43 3.92 8.27
C ASN A 93 -21.19 4.70 8.77
N ALA A 94 -20.31 5.13 7.89
CA ALA A 94 -19.15 5.96 8.22
C ALA A 94 -19.15 7.24 7.37
N GLU A 95 -19.11 8.37 8.05
CA GLU A 95 -19.09 9.68 7.40
C GLU A 95 -17.71 9.97 6.84
N ASN A 96 -17.64 10.45 5.60
CA ASN A 96 -16.43 10.85 4.88
C ASN A 96 -15.31 9.76 4.86
N GLN A 97 -15.72 8.49 4.83
CA GLN A 97 -14.80 7.36 4.67
C GLN A 97 -15.15 6.55 3.43
N TYR A 98 -14.12 6.10 2.73
CA TYR A 98 -14.27 5.40 1.45
C TYR A 98 -13.34 4.19 1.39
N PHE A 99 -13.81 3.13 0.75
CA PHE A 99 -12.98 2.03 0.32
C PHE A 99 -12.41 2.35 -1.06
N ALA A 100 -11.10 2.25 -1.21
CA ALA A 100 -10.39 2.43 -2.46
C ALA A 100 -9.66 1.15 -2.85
N TRP A 101 -9.93 0.63 -4.05
CA TRP A 101 -9.24 -0.52 -4.63
C TRP A 101 -8.18 -0.03 -5.60
N ILE A 102 -6.95 -0.42 -5.34
CA ILE A 102 -5.80 0.01 -6.13
C ILE A 102 -5.08 -1.23 -6.66
N ALA A 103 -4.90 -1.28 -7.98
CA ALA A 103 -4.17 -2.33 -8.68
C ALA A 103 -2.75 -1.87 -8.99
N TYR A 104 -1.78 -2.73 -8.72
CA TYR A 104 -0.36 -2.52 -8.98
C TYR A 104 0.13 -3.62 -9.93
N ASP A 105 0.85 -3.22 -10.98
CA ASP A 105 1.54 -4.19 -11.83
C ASP A 105 2.59 -4.95 -11.00
N ILE A 106 2.65 -6.27 -11.15
CA ILE A 106 3.58 -7.13 -10.39
C ILE A 106 5.04 -6.74 -10.58
N ASP A 107 5.39 -6.23 -11.76
CA ASP A 107 6.75 -5.82 -12.10
C ASP A 107 7.22 -4.56 -11.33
N LEU A 108 6.31 -3.89 -10.62
CA LEU A 108 6.67 -2.80 -9.70
C LEU A 108 7.46 -3.32 -8.49
N PHE A 109 7.32 -4.59 -8.14
CA PHE A 109 7.86 -5.17 -6.93
C PHE A 109 9.00 -6.15 -7.22
N GLU A 110 10.02 -6.09 -6.38
CA GLU A 110 11.13 -7.05 -6.41
C GLU A 110 10.66 -8.44 -5.95
N GLY A 111 10.92 -9.45 -6.77
CA GLY A 111 10.58 -10.83 -6.44
C GLY A 111 11.24 -11.32 -5.15
N GLY A 112 10.46 -11.94 -4.25
CA GLY A 112 10.96 -12.46 -2.98
C GLY A 112 11.24 -11.38 -1.92
N SER A 113 10.88 -10.11 -2.15
CA SER A 113 11.15 -9.00 -1.24
C SER A 113 9.87 -8.43 -0.62
N ILE A 114 9.51 -8.91 0.58
CA ILE A 114 8.40 -8.32 1.33
C ILE A 114 8.70 -6.87 1.75
N ALA A 115 9.97 -6.53 1.94
CA ALA A 115 10.39 -5.18 2.30
C ALA A 115 10.10 -4.19 1.17
N ASN A 116 10.39 -4.57 -0.08
CA ASN A 116 10.11 -3.74 -1.25
C ASN A 116 8.58 -3.55 -1.44
N LEU A 117 7.81 -4.63 -1.36
CA LEU A 117 6.34 -4.59 -1.44
C LEU A 117 5.75 -3.65 -0.36
N THR A 118 6.16 -3.81 0.88
CA THR A 118 5.63 -3.02 1.99
C THR A 118 6.07 -1.56 1.93
N ALA A 119 7.30 -1.28 1.53
CA ALA A 119 7.80 0.09 1.37
C ALA A 119 7.01 0.88 0.31
N SER A 120 6.53 0.22 -0.75
CA SER A 120 5.66 0.84 -1.75
C SER A 120 4.24 1.05 -1.21
N ILE A 121 3.58 -0.01 -0.75
CA ILE A 121 2.15 0.03 -0.41
C ILE A 121 1.87 0.78 0.88
N ILE A 122 2.72 0.66 1.90
CA ILE A 122 2.56 1.30 3.22
C ILE A 122 3.68 2.29 3.55
N GLY A 123 4.26 2.92 2.53
CA GLY A 123 5.34 3.91 2.66
C GLY A 123 4.84 5.31 3.01
N ASN A 124 5.34 6.31 2.29
CA ASN A 124 5.07 7.73 2.50
C ASN A 124 3.60 8.13 2.35
N VAL A 125 2.79 7.36 1.67
CA VAL A 125 1.38 7.64 1.41
C VAL A 125 0.56 7.85 2.69
N PHE A 126 0.96 7.24 3.80
CA PHE A 126 0.31 7.42 5.11
C PHE A 126 0.53 8.82 5.74
N GLY A 127 1.47 9.59 5.24
CA GLY A 127 1.71 10.98 5.64
C GLY A 127 1.30 12.01 4.59
N PHE A 128 0.59 11.60 3.54
CA PHE A 128 0.29 12.47 2.40
C PHE A 128 -0.84 13.46 2.69
N LYS A 129 -0.66 14.71 2.24
CA LYS A 129 -1.56 15.85 2.59
C LYS A 129 -3.00 15.70 2.11
N ALA A 130 -3.26 14.95 1.03
CA ALA A 130 -4.63 14.71 0.53
C ALA A 130 -5.46 13.85 1.44
N VAL A 131 -4.81 13.14 2.36
CA VAL A 131 -5.41 12.09 3.17
C VAL A 131 -5.37 12.50 4.64
N LYS A 132 -6.53 12.58 5.28
CA LYS A 132 -6.67 12.84 6.72
C LYS A 132 -6.36 11.58 7.54
N ALA A 133 -6.83 10.43 7.05
CA ALA A 133 -6.54 9.12 7.65
C ALA A 133 -6.53 8.05 6.57
N LEU A 134 -5.64 7.08 6.73
CA LEU A 134 -5.47 5.96 5.81
C LEU A 134 -5.28 4.67 6.59
N ARG A 135 -5.92 3.61 6.13
CA ARG A 135 -5.74 2.26 6.64
C ARG A 135 -5.69 1.27 5.49
N LEU A 136 -4.70 0.41 5.47
CA LEU A 136 -4.70 -0.78 4.63
C LEU A 136 -5.63 -1.81 5.26
N GLU A 137 -6.72 -2.14 4.59
CA GLU A 137 -7.72 -3.10 5.09
C GLU A 137 -7.41 -4.52 4.64
N ASP A 138 -7.03 -4.67 3.38
CA ASP A 138 -6.76 -5.99 2.80
C ASP A 138 -5.80 -5.89 1.61
N MET A 139 -5.21 -7.02 1.24
CA MET A 139 -4.29 -7.10 0.12
C MET A 139 -4.41 -8.47 -0.56
N HIS A 140 -4.71 -8.46 -1.86
CA HIS A 140 -4.64 -9.64 -2.69
C HIS A 140 -3.26 -9.72 -3.36
N ILE A 141 -2.50 -10.73 -3.00
CA ILE A 141 -1.18 -11.00 -3.57
C ILE A 141 -1.30 -12.15 -4.55
N PRO A 142 -0.98 -11.95 -5.84
CA PRO A 142 -1.11 -12.99 -6.85
C PRO A 142 -0.13 -14.14 -6.61
N VAL A 143 -0.53 -15.34 -7.00
CA VAL A 143 0.29 -16.56 -6.87
C VAL A 143 1.65 -16.41 -7.57
N ALA A 144 1.68 -15.67 -8.67
CA ALA A 144 2.93 -15.38 -9.39
C ALA A 144 3.96 -14.68 -8.50
N TYR A 145 3.53 -13.73 -7.66
CA TYR A 145 4.43 -13.07 -6.71
C TYR A 145 4.78 -13.98 -5.52
N LEU A 146 3.79 -14.70 -4.97
CA LEU A 146 4.04 -15.64 -3.87
C LEU A 146 5.09 -16.70 -4.21
N LYS A 147 5.12 -17.17 -5.46
CA LYS A 147 6.12 -18.13 -5.94
C LYS A 147 7.54 -17.60 -6.01
N THR A 148 7.75 -16.29 -5.90
CA THR A 148 9.10 -15.70 -5.85
C THR A 148 9.76 -15.86 -4.50
N PHE A 149 9.00 -16.19 -3.44
CA PHE A 149 9.52 -16.45 -2.11
C PHE A 149 9.93 -17.92 -1.98
N GLN A 150 11.10 -18.15 -1.41
CA GLN A 150 11.60 -19.53 -1.19
C GLN A 150 10.87 -20.25 -0.05
N GLY A 151 10.16 -19.51 0.79
CA GLY A 151 9.55 -20.05 1.99
C GLY A 151 10.58 -20.29 3.12
N PRO A 152 10.18 -20.99 4.17
CA PRO A 152 11.09 -21.36 5.27
C PRO A 152 12.15 -22.37 4.78
N ALA A 153 13.33 -22.32 5.38
CA ALA A 153 14.45 -23.19 5.03
C ALA A 153 14.12 -24.69 5.21
N THR A 154 13.23 -24.99 6.15
CA THR A 154 12.74 -26.35 6.40
C THR A 154 11.22 -26.35 6.59
N GLY A 155 10.58 -27.45 6.16
CA GLY A 155 9.14 -27.61 6.34
C GLY A 155 8.77 -28.25 7.69
N ILE A 156 7.48 -28.35 7.95
CA ILE A 156 6.92 -28.89 9.22
C ILE A 156 7.46 -30.30 9.54
N VAL A 157 7.61 -31.15 8.53
CA VAL A 157 8.10 -32.53 8.71
C VAL A 157 9.52 -32.51 9.28
N VAL A 158 10.43 -31.76 8.63
CA VAL A 158 11.84 -31.67 9.05
C VAL A 158 11.97 -31.08 10.44
N GLU A 159 11.18 -30.03 10.78
CA GLU A 159 11.22 -29.46 12.14
C GLU A 159 10.70 -30.45 13.20
N ARG A 160 9.69 -31.24 12.88
CA ARG A 160 9.20 -32.28 13.78
C ARG A 160 10.21 -33.41 13.97
N GLU A 161 10.89 -33.81 12.91
CA GLU A 161 11.97 -34.80 12.95
C GLU A 161 13.14 -34.32 13.81
N ARG A 162 13.61 -33.08 13.60
CA ARG A 162 14.71 -32.49 14.38
C ARG A 162 14.42 -32.43 15.87
N MET A 163 13.17 -32.18 16.25
CA MET A 163 12.76 -32.05 17.65
C MET A 163 12.19 -33.34 18.23
N ASP A 164 12.09 -34.40 17.46
CA ASP A 164 11.43 -35.66 17.85
C ASP A 164 10.02 -35.43 18.44
N LYS A 165 9.21 -34.63 17.73
CA LYS A 165 7.89 -34.19 18.18
C LYS A 165 6.80 -34.51 17.14
N PHE A 166 6.40 -35.76 17.10
CA PHE A 166 5.31 -36.22 16.26
C PHE A 166 4.00 -36.28 17.05
N GLY A 167 2.89 -35.91 16.41
CA GLY A 167 1.54 -36.05 16.97
C GLY A 167 1.23 -35.20 18.20
N ARG A 168 2.09 -34.22 18.56
CA ARG A 168 1.88 -33.32 19.68
C ARG A 168 2.31 -31.87 19.34
N PRO A 169 1.78 -30.85 20.06
CA PRO A 169 2.15 -29.45 19.84
C PRO A 169 3.65 -29.19 20.13
N LEU A 170 4.21 -28.22 19.43
CA LEU A 170 5.50 -27.61 19.76
C LEU A 170 5.26 -26.46 20.73
N LEU A 171 6.14 -26.33 21.73
CA LEU A 171 6.12 -25.21 22.65
C LEU A 171 7.12 -24.15 22.17
N GLY A 172 6.63 -22.95 21.91
CA GLY A 172 7.45 -21.77 21.63
C GLY A 172 7.50 -20.84 22.84
N ALA A 173 8.64 -20.23 23.09
CA ALA A 173 8.82 -19.22 24.12
C ALA A 173 9.62 -18.05 23.56
N THR A 174 9.27 -16.84 23.98
CA THR A 174 10.00 -15.62 23.63
C THR A 174 10.57 -15.00 24.90
N THR A 175 11.89 -14.86 24.94
CA THR A 175 12.55 -14.18 26.04
C THR A 175 12.61 -12.68 25.81
N LYS A 176 12.43 -11.88 26.86
CA LYS A 176 12.58 -10.43 26.85
C LYS A 176 13.32 -9.99 28.12
N PRO A 177 14.11 -8.92 28.02
CA PRO A 177 14.40 -8.07 26.86
C PRO A 177 15.28 -8.76 25.80
N LYS A 178 15.20 -8.32 24.56
CA LYS A 178 16.03 -8.86 23.47
C LYS A 178 17.49 -8.45 23.53
N LEU A 179 17.77 -7.31 24.14
CA LEU A 179 19.07 -6.64 24.14
C LEU A 179 19.53 -6.38 25.57
N GLY A 180 20.84 -6.33 25.77
CA GLY A 180 21.46 -5.97 27.03
C GLY A 180 21.63 -7.13 28.05
N LEU A 181 21.22 -8.34 27.69
CA LEU A 181 21.45 -9.52 28.49
C LEU A 181 22.55 -10.42 27.91
N SER A 182 23.35 -11.00 28.75
CA SER A 182 24.27 -12.08 28.35
C SER A 182 23.56 -13.43 28.37
N GLY A 183 24.10 -14.44 27.68
CA GLY A 183 23.54 -15.79 27.68
C GLY A 183 23.43 -16.45 29.04
N ARG A 184 24.08 -15.88 30.09
CA ARG A 184 23.94 -16.34 31.46
C ARG A 184 22.70 -15.84 32.21
N ASN A 185 22.05 -14.80 31.63
CA ASN A 185 20.90 -14.11 32.21
C ASN A 185 19.57 -14.51 31.58
N TYR A 186 19.59 -15.48 30.65
CA TYR A 186 18.41 -16.08 30.03
C TYR A 186 18.08 -17.43 30.64
#